data_ccfe1264376867a5a52870cd07d947e1
#
_entry.id   ccfe1264376867a5a52870cd07d947e1
#
_cell.length_a   1.000
_cell.length_b   1.000
_cell.length_c   1.000
_cell.angle_alpha   90.00
_cell.angle_beta   90.00
_cell.angle_gamma   90.00
#
_symmetry.space_group_name_H-M   'P 1'
#
loop_
_entity.id
_entity.type
_entity.pdbx_description
1 polymer ?
#
loop_
_entity_poly.entity_id
_entity_poly.type
_entity_poly.pdbx_seq_one_letter_code
_entity_poly.pdbx_strand_id
1 'polypeptide(L)'
;MKNLIISKDKSFIDAVQLLNDNGNGFLAIVDKHNKLIGILTDGDIRRALLENKTELLEIINTQPLTMPADSDRKNVLLKMKEIYKKHMPLVDSNNYLKDVVMLHDEDFNLKPNWVVIMAGGIGSRLGELTNNIPKPMLKVGSRPLLEHIINSFISHGYTNFLISVNYKSNIIKEHFGDGSKYGAEIQYIEEAEKLGTGGSLSLIDFTLEDPFFVMNGDVLTSLDFDKFHKFHVLNESNATMCIKKNNYKIPYGVLNIDDNNNIISVDEKPQFDYFINTGIYMLNPEILKYIPKTEYFDMPTLFKLLREDNLVTKSFEITDYWIDVGYPDDYVSLNNKVSDIQDSGFF
;
A
#
# COMPACT_ATOMS: atom_id res chain seq x y z
N MET A 1 1.49 -30.29 -6.21
CA MET A 1 0.66 -30.21 -7.43
C MET A 1 -0.37 -31.32 -7.59
N LYS A 2 -0.03 -32.62 -7.49
CA LYS A 2 -0.98 -33.73 -7.81
C LYS A 2 -2.34 -33.66 -7.10
N ASN A 3 -2.40 -33.11 -5.91
CA ASN A 3 -3.65 -33.01 -5.14
C ASN A 3 -4.45 -31.72 -5.35
N LEU A 4 -4.00 -30.83 -6.24
CA LEU A 4 -4.67 -29.57 -6.54
C LEU A 4 -5.26 -29.54 -7.97
N ILE A 5 -5.12 -30.61 -8.71
CA ILE A 5 -5.52 -30.67 -10.12
C ILE A 5 -6.46 -31.87 -10.32
N ILE A 6 -7.57 -31.62 -11.02
CA ILE A 6 -8.52 -32.67 -11.41
C ILE A 6 -8.91 -32.53 -12.88
N SER A 7 -9.15 -33.67 -13.55
CA SER A 7 -9.66 -33.65 -14.93
C SER A 7 -11.12 -33.20 -14.98
N LYS A 8 -11.48 -32.41 -15.97
CA LYS A 8 -12.87 -32.02 -16.27
C LYS A 8 -13.82 -33.18 -16.49
N ASP A 9 -13.28 -34.38 -16.81
CA ASP A 9 -14.05 -35.60 -17.10
C ASP A 9 -14.38 -36.41 -15.81
N LYS A 10 -13.97 -35.89 -14.64
CA LYS A 10 -14.30 -36.46 -13.33
C LYS A 10 -15.67 -35.98 -12.85
N SER A 11 -16.27 -36.76 -11.96
CA SER A 11 -17.57 -36.40 -11.39
C SER A 11 -17.45 -35.26 -10.34
N PHE A 12 -18.57 -34.61 -10.06
CA PHE A 12 -18.68 -33.66 -8.94
C PHE A 12 -18.25 -34.27 -7.61
N ILE A 13 -18.65 -35.55 -7.34
CA ILE A 13 -18.29 -36.26 -6.12
C ILE A 13 -16.77 -36.46 -6.04
N ASP A 14 -16.11 -36.85 -7.15
CA ASP A 14 -14.64 -37.02 -7.19
C ASP A 14 -13.96 -35.68 -6.85
N ALA A 15 -14.49 -34.56 -7.37
CA ALA A 15 -13.95 -33.21 -7.10
C ALA A 15 -14.13 -32.81 -5.62
N VAL A 16 -15.30 -33.05 -5.04
CA VAL A 16 -15.56 -32.83 -3.61
C VAL A 16 -14.64 -33.65 -2.72
N GLN A 17 -14.49 -34.96 -3.06
CA GLN A 17 -13.59 -35.85 -2.32
C GLN A 17 -12.15 -35.37 -2.36
N LEU A 18 -11.64 -35.03 -3.55
CA LEU A 18 -10.26 -34.52 -3.71
C LEU A 18 -10.04 -33.20 -2.99
N LEU A 19 -11.04 -32.31 -3.00
CA LEU A 19 -11.02 -31.02 -2.31
C LEU A 19 -10.99 -31.20 -0.79
N ASN A 20 -11.76 -32.16 -0.27
CA ASN A 20 -11.72 -32.54 1.14
C ASN A 20 -10.37 -33.15 1.53
N ASP A 21 -9.84 -34.03 0.69
CA ASP A 21 -8.59 -34.76 0.98
C ASP A 21 -7.36 -33.84 0.92
N ASN A 22 -7.39 -32.80 0.08
CA ASN A 22 -6.27 -31.88 -0.02
C ASN A 22 -6.27 -30.78 1.08
N GLY A 23 -7.40 -30.53 1.72
CA GLY A 23 -7.55 -29.56 2.81
C GLY A 23 -7.28 -28.09 2.43
N ASN A 24 -7.10 -27.78 1.15
CA ASN A 24 -6.71 -26.45 0.68
C ASN A 24 -7.89 -25.62 0.15
N GLY A 25 -9.08 -26.22 0.06
CA GLY A 25 -10.29 -25.55 -0.41
C GLY A 25 -10.23 -25.09 -1.89
N PHE A 26 -9.36 -25.71 -2.71
CA PHE A 26 -9.11 -25.31 -4.09
C PHE A 26 -8.75 -26.50 -4.99
N LEU A 27 -9.27 -26.49 -6.23
CA LEU A 27 -8.86 -27.35 -7.33
C LEU A 27 -8.76 -26.57 -8.64
N ALA A 28 -7.72 -26.83 -9.41
CA ALA A 28 -7.63 -26.46 -10.82
C ALA A 28 -8.24 -27.56 -11.69
N ILE A 29 -9.18 -27.21 -12.55
CA ILE A 29 -9.85 -28.15 -13.46
C ILE A 29 -9.15 -28.07 -14.82
N VAL A 30 -8.67 -29.19 -15.31
CA VAL A 30 -7.92 -29.24 -16.57
C VAL A 30 -8.53 -30.26 -17.56
N ASP A 31 -8.21 -30.08 -18.84
CA ASP A 31 -8.49 -31.12 -19.85
C ASP A 31 -7.38 -32.18 -19.90
N LYS A 32 -7.54 -33.15 -20.80
CA LYS A 32 -6.58 -34.26 -21.00
C LYS A 32 -5.16 -33.81 -21.45
N HIS A 33 -5.00 -32.58 -21.86
CA HIS A 33 -3.73 -31.98 -22.27
C HIS A 33 -3.16 -31.00 -21.22
N ASN A 34 -3.76 -30.94 -20.03
CA ASN A 34 -3.40 -30.04 -18.94
C ASN A 34 -3.72 -28.55 -19.23
N LYS A 35 -4.65 -28.27 -20.16
CA LYS A 35 -5.14 -26.92 -20.39
C LYS A 35 -6.12 -26.55 -19.28
N LEU A 36 -5.96 -25.38 -18.69
CA LEU A 36 -6.84 -24.89 -17.61
C LEU A 36 -8.24 -24.60 -18.19
N ILE A 37 -9.25 -25.26 -17.64
CA ILE A 37 -10.67 -25.08 -17.97
C ILE A 37 -11.35 -24.16 -16.96
N GLY A 38 -10.94 -24.22 -15.71
CA GLY A 38 -11.48 -23.40 -14.63
C GLY A 38 -10.90 -23.77 -13.28
N ILE A 39 -11.47 -23.21 -12.23
CA ILE A 39 -11.14 -23.53 -10.85
C ILE A 39 -12.41 -23.86 -10.06
N LEU A 40 -12.26 -24.63 -9.00
CA LEU A 40 -13.30 -24.96 -8.04
C LEU A 40 -12.82 -24.67 -6.63
N THR A 41 -13.66 -24.02 -5.83
CA THR A 41 -13.37 -23.72 -4.43
C THR A 41 -14.48 -24.22 -3.50
N ASP A 42 -14.23 -24.27 -2.20
CA ASP A 42 -15.25 -24.58 -1.18
C ASP A 42 -16.48 -23.67 -1.29
N GLY A 43 -16.26 -22.40 -1.66
CA GLY A 43 -17.34 -21.46 -1.89
C GLY A 43 -18.24 -21.85 -3.08
N ASP A 44 -17.64 -22.38 -4.14
CA ASP A 44 -18.37 -22.84 -5.32
C ASP A 44 -19.20 -24.08 -4.98
N ILE A 45 -18.62 -25.04 -4.23
CA ILE A 45 -19.35 -26.23 -3.72
C ILE A 45 -20.55 -25.80 -2.88
N ARG A 46 -20.38 -24.89 -1.92
CA ARG A 46 -21.49 -24.43 -1.07
C ARG A 46 -22.62 -23.78 -1.89
N ARG A 47 -22.29 -22.98 -2.89
CA ARG A 47 -23.28 -22.39 -3.79
C ARG A 47 -24.00 -23.45 -4.63
N ALA A 48 -23.25 -24.40 -5.18
CA ALA A 48 -23.81 -25.49 -5.96
C ALA A 48 -24.82 -26.33 -5.17
N LEU A 49 -24.52 -26.62 -3.90
CA LEU A 49 -25.45 -27.35 -3.02
C LEU A 49 -26.73 -26.57 -2.77
N LEU A 50 -26.67 -25.25 -2.60
CA LEU A 50 -27.84 -24.39 -2.43
C LEU A 50 -28.70 -24.33 -3.71
N GLU A 51 -28.05 -24.44 -4.87
CA GLU A 51 -28.72 -24.40 -6.18
C GLU A 51 -29.09 -25.80 -6.73
N ASN A 52 -28.82 -26.88 -5.97
CA ASN A 52 -29.00 -28.27 -6.37
C ASN A 52 -28.25 -28.65 -7.68
N LYS A 53 -27.11 -28.04 -7.93
CA LYS A 53 -26.23 -28.35 -9.05
C LYS A 53 -25.24 -29.45 -8.72
N THR A 54 -25.09 -30.43 -9.60
CA THR A 54 -24.21 -31.60 -9.43
C THR A 54 -23.29 -31.85 -10.62
N GLU A 55 -23.40 -31.05 -11.66
CA GLU A 55 -22.51 -31.15 -12.83
C GLU A 55 -21.27 -30.28 -12.65
N LEU A 56 -20.08 -30.88 -12.67
CA LEU A 56 -18.81 -30.20 -12.38
C LEU A 56 -18.61 -28.95 -13.23
N LEU A 57 -18.90 -29.02 -14.53
CA LEU A 57 -18.69 -27.92 -15.48
C LEU A 57 -19.66 -26.74 -15.29
N GLU A 58 -20.78 -26.94 -14.58
CA GLU A 58 -21.74 -25.87 -14.30
C GLU A 58 -21.39 -25.04 -13.07
N ILE A 59 -20.50 -25.57 -12.22
CA ILE A 59 -20.19 -24.97 -10.90
C ILE A 59 -18.81 -24.34 -10.85
N ILE A 60 -17.92 -24.66 -11.80
CA ILE A 60 -16.57 -24.13 -11.82
C ILE A 60 -16.54 -22.67 -12.27
N ASN A 61 -15.59 -21.90 -11.73
CA ASN A 61 -15.27 -20.60 -12.32
C ASN A 61 -14.41 -20.80 -13.57
N THR A 62 -14.98 -20.55 -14.75
CA THR A 62 -14.31 -20.71 -16.05
C THR A 62 -13.44 -19.51 -16.45
N GLN A 63 -13.46 -18.42 -15.68
CA GLN A 63 -12.62 -17.24 -15.88
C GLN A 63 -11.79 -16.95 -14.62
N PRO A 64 -10.96 -17.90 -14.18
CA PRO A 64 -10.12 -17.66 -13.02
C PRO A 64 -9.05 -16.61 -13.31
N LEU A 65 -8.67 -15.87 -12.30
CA LEU A 65 -7.47 -15.07 -12.38
C LEU A 65 -6.26 -16.00 -12.46
N THR A 66 -5.38 -15.75 -13.40
CA THR A 66 -4.14 -16.51 -13.63
C THR A 66 -2.96 -15.55 -13.79
N MET A 67 -1.74 -16.07 -13.63
CA MET A 67 -0.52 -15.33 -13.97
C MET A 67 0.35 -16.15 -14.94
N PRO A 68 1.25 -15.51 -15.70
CA PRO A 68 2.20 -16.19 -16.57
C PRO A 68 3.06 -17.19 -15.80
N ALA A 69 3.36 -18.32 -16.43
CA ALA A 69 4.15 -19.40 -15.81
C ALA A 69 5.60 -19.00 -15.49
N ASP A 70 6.13 -18.01 -16.17
CA ASP A 70 7.46 -17.43 -15.99
C ASP A 70 7.51 -16.24 -15.02
N SER A 71 6.37 -15.91 -14.38
CA SER A 71 6.31 -14.85 -13.38
C SER A 71 7.22 -15.14 -12.20
N ASP A 72 7.95 -14.11 -11.75
CA ASP A 72 8.71 -14.22 -10.50
C ASP A 72 7.80 -14.55 -9.31
N ARG A 73 8.20 -15.56 -8.52
CA ARG A 73 7.39 -16.07 -7.40
C ARG A 73 7.05 -14.97 -6.37
N LYS A 74 7.96 -14.03 -6.14
CA LYS A 74 7.72 -12.90 -5.23
C LYS A 74 6.58 -12.02 -5.75
N ASN A 75 6.57 -11.72 -7.05
CA ASN A 75 5.51 -10.93 -7.68
C ASN A 75 4.16 -11.65 -7.64
N VAL A 76 4.15 -12.98 -7.83
CA VAL A 76 2.93 -13.79 -7.68
C VAL A 76 2.37 -13.69 -6.26
N LEU A 77 3.22 -13.86 -5.24
CA LEU A 77 2.81 -13.78 -3.83
C LEU A 77 2.31 -12.37 -3.46
N LEU A 78 2.97 -11.32 -3.93
CA LEU A 78 2.52 -9.94 -3.73
C LEU A 78 1.15 -9.71 -4.36
N LYS A 79 0.95 -10.17 -5.61
CA LYS A 79 -0.34 -10.06 -6.30
C LYS A 79 -1.44 -10.83 -5.57
N MET A 80 -1.16 -12.04 -5.08
CA MET A 80 -2.11 -12.84 -4.31
C MET A 80 -2.54 -12.15 -3.02
N LYS A 81 -1.60 -11.50 -2.32
CA LYS A 81 -1.87 -10.70 -1.12
C LYS A 81 -2.75 -9.49 -1.44
N GLU A 82 -2.40 -8.74 -2.49
CA GLU A 82 -3.14 -7.56 -2.95
C GLU A 82 -4.63 -7.88 -3.24
N ILE A 83 -4.89 -9.03 -3.86
CA ILE A 83 -6.25 -9.43 -4.28
C ILE A 83 -6.94 -10.40 -3.32
N TYR A 84 -6.33 -10.68 -2.16
CA TYR A 84 -6.83 -11.63 -1.15
C TYR A 84 -7.19 -13.01 -1.72
N LYS A 85 -6.32 -13.56 -2.56
CA LYS A 85 -6.46 -14.91 -3.12
C LYS A 85 -5.40 -15.84 -2.55
N LYS A 86 -5.85 -16.98 -2.01
CA LYS A 86 -4.95 -18.01 -1.46
C LYS A 86 -4.33 -18.92 -2.51
N HIS A 87 -4.84 -18.89 -3.75
CA HIS A 87 -4.40 -19.77 -4.84
C HIS A 87 -4.28 -18.99 -6.13
N MET A 88 -3.19 -19.20 -6.87
CA MET A 88 -2.93 -18.58 -8.16
C MET A 88 -2.45 -19.63 -9.16
N PRO A 89 -3.29 -20.01 -10.13
CA PRO A 89 -2.83 -20.84 -11.25
C PRO A 89 -1.84 -20.09 -12.12
N LEU A 90 -0.73 -20.71 -12.44
CA LEU A 90 0.26 -20.21 -13.40
C LEU A 90 0.11 -20.95 -14.72
N VAL A 91 -0.08 -20.18 -15.79
CA VAL A 91 -0.34 -20.74 -17.13
C VAL A 91 0.65 -20.19 -18.16
N ASP A 92 0.89 -20.97 -19.23
CA ASP A 92 1.63 -20.46 -20.38
C ASP A 92 0.71 -19.66 -21.34
N SER A 93 1.29 -19.11 -22.40
CA SER A 93 0.58 -18.32 -23.42
C SER A 93 -0.60 -19.04 -24.12
N ASN A 94 -0.64 -20.37 -24.03
CA ASN A 94 -1.69 -21.22 -24.61
C ASN A 94 -2.70 -21.71 -23.56
N ASN A 95 -2.62 -21.16 -22.32
CA ASN A 95 -3.46 -21.51 -21.17
C ASN A 95 -3.23 -22.93 -20.64
N TYR A 96 -2.04 -23.53 -20.81
CA TYR A 96 -1.69 -24.78 -20.16
C TYR A 96 -1.21 -24.51 -18.73
N LEU A 97 -1.80 -25.21 -17.78
CA LEU A 97 -1.44 -25.08 -16.37
C LEU A 97 -0.03 -25.63 -16.13
N LYS A 98 0.85 -24.81 -15.58
CA LYS A 98 2.23 -25.18 -15.26
C LYS A 98 2.43 -25.36 -13.75
N ASP A 99 1.82 -24.50 -12.93
CA ASP A 99 1.89 -24.59 -11.48
C ASP A 99 0.66 -23.96 -10.82
N VAL A 100 0.50 -24.19 -9.52
CA VAL A 100 -0.44 -23.48 -8.66
C VAL A 100 0.31 -23.00 -7.44
N VAL A 101 0.46 -21.68 -7.32
CA VAL A 101 1.04 -21.07 -6.14
C VAL A 101 -0.02 -20.98 -5.05
N MET A 102 0.35 -21.41 -3.83
CA MET A 102 -0.50 -21.30 -2.66
C MET A 102 0.08 -20.30 -1.68
N LEU A 103 -0.80 -19.53 -1.06
CA LEU A 103 -0.51 -18.64 0.05
C LEU A 103 -1.11 -19.29 1.31
N HIS A 104 -0.27 -19.59 2.28
CA HIS A 104 -0.71 -20.13 3.57
C HIS A 104 -1.12 -19.00 4.51
N ASP A 105 -1.95 -19.29 5.52
CA ASP A 105 -2.40 -18.29 6.49
C ASP A 105 -1.22 -17.62 7.23
N GLU A 106 -0.13 -18.35 7.42
CA GLU A 106 1.14 -17.86 7.96
C GLU A 106 1.82 -16.79 7.08
N ASP A 107 1.54 -16.79 5.77
CA ASP A 107 2.01 -15.79 4.82
C ASP A 107 1.23 -14.47 4.92
N PHE A 108 0.02 -14.50 5.48
CA PHE A 108 -0.74 -13.33 5.92
C PHE A 108 -0.36 -13.02 7.37
N ASN A 109 0.88 -12.62 7.58
CA ASN A 109 1.34 -12.20 8.90
C ASN A 109 0.67 -10.87 9.26
N LEU A 110 -0.59 -10.94 9.72
CA LEU A 110 -1.34 -9.76 10.14
C LEU A 110 -0.63 -9.14 11.33
N LYS A 111 -0.44 -7.84 11.25
CA LYS A 111 0.27 -7.05 12.25
C LYS A 111 -0.71 -6.17 13.00
N PRO A 112 -0.58 -6.06 14.33
CA PRO A 112 -1.48 -5.27 15.16
C PRO A 112 -1.31 -3.76 14.95
N ASN A 113 -0.20 -3.36 14.34
CA ASN A 113 0.18 -1.96 14.17
C ASN A 113 -0.84 -1.19 13.32
N TRP A 114 -1.23 -0.03 13.80
CA TRP A 114 -2.09 0.91 13.08
C TRP A 114 -1.32 1.72 12.05
N VAL A 115 -2.03 2.10 11.00
CA VAL A 115 -1.55 3.01 9.95
C VAL A 115 -2.45 4.24 9.92
N VAL A 116 -1.91 5.39 10.32
CA VAL A 116 -2.63 6.67 10.26
C VAL A 116 -2.30 7.36 8.94
N ILE A 117 -3.33 7.63 8.12
CA ILE A 117 -3.16 8.28 6.83
C ILE A 117 -3.76 9.68 6.88
N MET A 118 -2.94 10.70 6.62
CA MET A 118 -3.34 12.10 6.62
C MET A 118 -4.00 12.45 5.28
N ALA A 119 -5.32 12.38 5.22
CA ALA A 119 -6.13 12.59 4.01
C ALA A 119 -7.02 13.84 4.06
N GLY A 120 -6.87 14.71 5.09
CA GLY A 120 -7.69 15.91 5.28
C GLY A 120 -7.31 17.12 4.42
N GLY A 121 -6.24 17.04 3.64
CA GLY A 121 -5.72 18.15 2.84
C GLY A 121 -6.66 18.58 1.69
N ILE A 122 -6.79 19.90 1.48
CA ILE A 122 -7.62 20.47 0.40
C ILE A 122 -7.01 20.24 -1.00
N GLY A 123 -5.70 20.09 -1.10
CA GLY A 123 -5.00 19.89 -2.38
C GLY A 123 -4.99 21.14 -3.30
N SER A 124 -5.04 22.34 -2.74
CA SER A 124 -5.20 23.61 -3.50
C SER A 124 -4.18 23.83 -4.61
N ARG A 125 -2.95 23.27 -4.49
CA ARG A 125 -1.90 23.37 -5.51
C ARG A 125 -2.22 22.61 -6.80
N LEU A 126 -3.14 21.65 -6.75
CA LEU A 126 -3.59 20.86 -7.89
C LEU A 126 -4.72 21.55 -8.69
N GLY A 127 -5.16 22.73 -8.26
CA GLY A 127 -6.13 23.56 -8.96
C GLY A 127 -7.44 22.82 -9.26
N GLU A 128 -7.86 22.82 -10.51
CA GLU A 128 -9.14 22.26 -10.95
C GLU A 128 -9.30 20.77 -10.66
N LEU A 129 -8.21 20.01 -10.57
CA LEU A 129 -8.24 18.57 -10.31
C LEU A 129 -8.90 18.23 -8.97
N THR A 130 -8.80 19.12 -7.99
CA THR A 130 -9.33 18.90 -6.63
C THR A 130 -10.63 19.68 -6.34
N ASN A 131 -11.19 20.40 -7.32
CA ASN A 131 -12.45 21.14 -7.12
C ASN A 131 -13.63 20.24 -6.74
N ASN A 132 -13.70 19.03 -7.30
CA ASN A 132 -14.82 18.11 -7.09
C ASN A 132 -14.44 16.85 -6.33
N ILE A 133 -13.16 16.51 -6.26
CA ILE A 133 -12.64 15.27 -5.68
C ILE A 133 -11.51 15.65 -4.72
N PRO A 134 -11.47 15.13 -3.46
CA PRO A 134 -10.34 15.39 -2.58
C PRO A 134 -9.07 14.74 -3.14
N LYS A 135 -7.91 15.34 -2.92
CA LYS A 135 -6.61 14.91 -3.46
C LYS A 135 -6.35 13.40 -3.32
N PRO A 136 -6.59 12.75 -2.16
CA PRO A 136 -6.37 11.31 -2.00
C PRO A 136 -7.26 10.43 -2.90
N MET A 137 -8.33 10.99 -3.46
CA MET A 137 -9.25 10.28 -4.37
C MET A 137 -8.96 10.52 -5.85
N LEU A 138 -7.92 11.29 -6.19
CA LEU A 138 -7.46 11.40 -7.57
C LEU A 138 -6.97 10.04 -8.07
N LYS A 139 -7.40 9.67 -9.26
CA LYS A 139 -7.09 8.36 -9.84
C LYS A 139 -5.68 8.32 -10.42
N VAL A 140 -4.93 7.31 -10.03
CA VAL A 140 -3.67 6.92 -10.64
C VAL A 140 -3.91 5.59 -11.34
N GLY A 141 -3.94 5.61 -12.67
CA GLY A 141 -4.48 4.50 -13.43
C GLY A 141 -5.98 4.29 -13.14
N SER A 142 -6.36 3.09 -12.71
CA SER A 142 -7.76 2.74 -12.45
C SER A 142 -8.25 3.02 -11.02
N ARG A 143 -7.33 3.27 -10.07
CA ARG A 143 -7.61 3.34 -8.62
C ARG A 143 -7.29 4.71 -8.02
N PRO A 144 -8.01 5.14 -6.97
CA PRO A 144 -7.62 6.31 -6.18
C PRO A 144 -6.22 6.18 -5.59
N LEU A 145 -5.53 7.31 -5.41
CA LEU A 145 -4.21 7.41 -4.79
C LEU A 145 -4.20 6.78 -3.40
N LEU A 146 -5.21 7.07 -2.58
CA LEU A 146 -5.37 6.49 -1.25
C LEU A 146 -5.56 4.96 -1.27
N GLU A 147 -6.21 4.41 -2.32
CA GLU A 147 -6.37 2.97 -2.47
C GLU A 147 -5.03 2.27 -2.74
N HIS A 148 -4.13 2.90 -3.52
CA HIS A 148 -2.78 2.38 -3.69
C HIS A 148 -2.00 2.37 -2.38
N ILE A 149 -2.11 3.41 -1.56
CA ILE A 149 -1.46 3.47 -0.25
C ILE A 149 -1.96 2.34 0.66
N ILE A 150 -3.28 2.20 0.80
CA ILE A 150 -3.90 1.16 1.64
C ILE A 150 -3.47 -0.23 1.17
N ASN A 151 -3.56 -0.53 -0.14
CA ASN A 151 -3.16 -1.83 -0.68
C ASN A 151 -1.68 -2.12 -0.46
N SER A 152 -0.81 -1.11 -0.54
CA SER A 152 0.62 -1.27 -0.26
C SER A 152 0.87 -1.71 1.18
N PHE A 153 0.20 -1.13 2.17
CA PHE A 153 0.28 -1.58 3.57
C PHE A 153 -0.30 -2.97 3.77
N ILE A 154 -1.48 -3.25 3.19
CA ILE A 154 -2.13 -4.56 3.27
C ILE A 154 -1.22 -5.66 2.73
N SER A 155 -0.50 -5.40 1.62
CA SER A 155 0.44 -6.38 1.05
C SER A 155 1.59 -6.76 2.01
N HIS A 156 1.86 -5.92 3.02
CA HIS A 156 2.81 -6.16 4.10
C HIS A 156 2.13 -6.65 5.41
N GLY A 157 0.82 -6.92 5.39
CA GLY A 157 0.07 -7.44 6.54
C GLY A 157 -0.41 -6.37 7.53
N TYR A 158 -0.30 -5.08 7.23
CA TYR A 158 -0.88 -4.00 8.02
C TYR A 158 -2.30 -3.74 7.54
N THR A 159 -3.29 -4.05 8.38
CA THR A 159 -4.72 -4.02 8.00
C THR A 159 -5.56 -3.07 8.84
N ASN A 160 -4.99 -2.43 9.86
CA ASN A 160 -5.69 -1.49 10.74
C ASN A 160 -5.38 -0.05 10.31
N PHE A 161 -6.39 0.69 9.85
CA PHE A 161 -6.21 2.03 9.31
C PHE A 161 -7.02 3.06 10.07
N LEU A 162 -6.39 4.21 10.36
CA LEU A 162 -7.03 5.44 10.78
C LEU A 162 -6.85 6.47 9.67
N ILE A 163 -7.92 6.90 9.05
CA ILE A 163 -7.84 7.89 7.97
C ILE A 163 -8.33 9.24 8.51
N SER A 164 -7.41 10.20 8.62
CA SER A 164 -7.76 11.57 8.96
C SER A 164 -8.38 12.25 7.75
N VAL A 165 -9.59 12.76 7.89
CA VAL A 165 -10.39 13.35 6.82
C VAL A 165 -10.94 14.72 7.22
N ASN A 166 -11.06 15.62 6.26
CA ASN A 166 -11.68 16.92 6.42
C ASN A 166 -12.44 17.29 5.13
N TYR A 167 -11.76 17.85 4.15
CA TYR A 167 -12.36 18.30 2.89
C TYR A 167 -12.97 17.13 2.11
N LYS A 168 -14.27 17.22 1.84
CA LYS A 168 -15.04 16.21 1.10
C LYS A 168 -14.91 14.79 1.66
N SER A 169 -14.87 14.68 2.99
CA SER A 169 -14.71 13.42 3.71
C SER A 169 -15.70 12.33 3.28
N ASN A 170 -16.94 12.70 2.90
CA ASN A 170 -17.97 11.77 2.44
C ASN A 170 -17.52 10.92 1.26
N ILE A 171 -16.79 11.51 0.29
CA ILE A 171 -16.30 10.79 -0.90
C ILE A 171 -15.31 9.68 -0.49
N ILE A 172 -14.45 9.95 0.49
CA ILE A 172 -13.49 8.96 1.02
C ILE A 172 -14.27 7.88 1.77
N LYS A 173 -15.18 8.26 2.67
CA LYS A 173 -15.94 7.32 3.48
C LYS A 173 -16.87 6.43 2.65
N GLU A 174 -17.52 6.96 1.63
CA GLU A 174 -18.39 6.19 0.72
C GLU A 174 -17.58 5.18 -0.10
N HIS A 175 -16.34 5.52 -0.49
CA HIS A 175 -15.50 4.63 -1.29
C HIS A 175 -14.94 3.46 -0.48
N PHE A 176 -14.41 3.74 0.73
CA PHE A 176 -13.69 2.75 1.53
C PHE A 176 -14.57 2.04 2.56
N GLY A 177 -15.66 2.67 3.03
CA GLY A 177 -16.53 2.13 4.08
C GLY A 177 -15.75 1.84 5.35
N ASP A 178 -16.02 0.68 5.94
CA ASP A 178 -15.30 0.15 7.11
C ASP A 178 -14.03 -0.64 6.78
N GLY A 179 -13.65 -0.71 5.52
CA GLY A 179 -12.48 -1.44 5.04
C GLY A 179 -12.70 -2.92 4.76
N SER A 180 -13.83 -3.52 5.14
CA SER A 180 -14.11 -4.96 4.98
C SER A 180 -13.98 -5.44 3.53
N LYS A 181 -14.34 -4.60 2.57
CA LYS A 181 -14.19 -4.84 1.12
C LYS A 181 -12.72 -5.08 0.71
N TYR A 182 -11.77 -4.52 1.46
CA TYR A 182 -10.34 -4.64 1.22
C TYR A 182 -9.67 -5.66 2.15
N GLY A 183 -10.43 -6.29 3.06
CA GLY A 183 -9.89 -7.16 4.11
C GLY A 183 -9.13 -6.39 5.18
N ALA A 184 -9.52 -5.16 5.44
CA ALA A 184 -8.95 -4.25 6.41
C ALA A 184 -10.02 -3.73 7.37
N GLU A 185 -9.58 -3.16 8.48
CA GLU A 185 -10.38 -2.32 9.38
C GLU A 185 -10.03 -0.86 9.11
N ILE A 186 -11.01 -0.05 8.75
CA ILE A 186 -10.83 1.39 8.50
C ILE A 186 -11.72 2.18 9.44
N GLN A 187 -11.08 3.01 10.25
CA GLN A 187 -11.73 4.01 11.10
C GLN A 187 -11.36 5.42 10.60
N TYR A 188 -12.15 6.43 10.95
CA TYR A 188 -11.98 7.79 10.47
C TYR A 188 -11.81 8.77 11.62
N ILE A 189 -10.84 9.67 11.48
CA ILE A 189 -10.65 10.85 12.31
C ILE A 189 -11.20 12.05 11.55
N GLU A 190 -12.24 12.68 12.07
CA GLU A 190 -12.81 13.89 11.45
C GLU A 190 -12.17 15.14 12.02
N GLU A 191 -11.44 15.86 11.19
CA GLU A 191 -10.90 17.17 11.55
C GLU A 191 -11.98 18.25 11.33
N ALA A 192 -12.44 18.89 12.42
CA ALA A 192 -13.36 20.04 12.29
C ALA A 192 -12.68 21.24 11.63
N GLU A 193 -11.39 21.43 11.89
CA GLU A 193 -10.53 22.44 11.30
C GLU A 193 -9.24 21.79 10.80
N LYS A 194 -8.47 22.52 9.99
CA LYS A 194 -7.19 22.01 9.49
C LYS A 194 -6.16 21.95 10.62
N LEU A 195 -5.76 20.74 11.01
CA LEU A 195 -4.85 20.50 12.13
C LEU A 195 -3.38 20.29 11.72
N GLY A 196 -3.04 20.37 10.44
CA GLY A 196 -1.67 20.12 9.93
C GLY A 196 -1.36 18.62 9.77
N THR A 197 -0.08 18.31 9.58
CA THR A 197 0.36 16.94 9.29
C THR A 197 0.50 16.04 10.53
N GLY A 198 0.32 16.58 11.73
CA GLY A 198 0.46 15.86 12.99
C GLY A 198 -0.68 16.10 13.98
N GLY A 199 -1.41 17.23 13.87
CA GLY A 199 -2.39 17.62 14.88
C GLY A 199 -3.59 16.70 14.97
N SER A 200 -4.01 16.06 13.86
CA SER A 200 -5.11 15.07 13.88
C SER A 200 -4.81 13.83 14.72
N LEU A 201 -3.55 13.52 15.01
CA LEU A 201 -3.17 12.44 15.93
C LEU A 201 -3.68 12.69 17.35
N SER A 202 -3.90 13.95 17.73
CA SER A 202 -4.48 14.31 19.04
C SER A 202 -5.95 13.92 19.21
N LEU A 203 -6.62 13.56 18.11
CA LEU A 203 -8.02 13.13 18.06
C LEU A 203 -8.19 11.63 18.18
N ILE A 204 -7.09 10.86 18.26
CA ILE A 204 -7.16 9.41 18.51
C ILE A 204 -7.73 9.21 19.92
N ASP A 205 -8.87 8.54 20.04
CA ASP A 205 -9.66 8.40 21.25
C ASP A 205 -9.55 7.02 21.93
N PHE A 206 -8.67 6.16 21.41
CA PHE A 206 -8.35 4.85 21.97
C PHE A 206 -6.84 4.67 22.20
N THR A 207 -6.47 3.66 22.96
CA THR A 207 -5.06 3.38 23.27
C THR A 207 -4.42 2.60 22.13
N LEU A 208 -3.34 3.14 21.58
CA LEU A 208 -2.42 2.40 20.73
C LEU A 208 -1.41 1.67 21.61
N GLU A 209 -1.20 0.38 21.39
CA GLU A 209 -0.28 -0.44 22.19
C GLU A 209 1.07 -0.62 21.51
N ASP A 210 1.07 -0.66 20.19
CA ASP A 210 2.25 -0.90 19.36
C ASP A 210 2.69 0.38 18.62
N PRO A 211 3.96 0.47 18.17
CA PRO A 211 4.39 1.50 17.25
C PRO A 211 3.48 1.57 16.03
N PHE A 212 3.17 2.76 15.55
CA PHE A 212 2.23 2.96 14.47
C PHE A 212 2.83 3.82 13.35
N PHE A 213 2.35 3.58 12.14
CA PHE A 213 2.73 4.40 10.99
C PHE A 213 1.91 5.68 10.92
N VAL A 214 2.54 6.75 10.43
CA VAL A 214 1.86 7.96 9.98
C VAL A 214 2.35 8.26 8.57
N MET A 215 1.42 8.46 7.65
CA MET A 215 1.75 8.71 6.24
C MET A 215 0.85 9.77 5.64
N ASN A 216 1.43 10.64 4.83
CA ASN A 216 0.67 11.59 4.03
C ASN A 216 -0.15 10.86 2.97
N GLY A 217 -1.42 11.24 2.79
CA GLY A 217 -2.37 10.61 1.85
C GLY A 217 -2.14 10.97 0.37
N ASP A 218 -1.03 11.61 0.05
CA ASP A 218 -0.65 12.05 -1.28
C ASP A 218 0.72 11.50 -1.74
N VAL A 219 1.29 10.57 -0.98
CA VAL A 219 2.59 9.95 -1.24
C VAL A 219 2.42 8.54 -1.78
N LEU A 220 3.06 8.23 -2.89
CA LEU A 220 3.22 6.86 -3.39
C LEU A 220 4.67 6.41 -3.26
N THR A 221 4.84 5.16 -2.81
CA THR A 221 6.17 4.59 -2.58
C THR A 221 6.15 3.08 -2.75
N SER A 222 7.30 2.51 -3.11
CA SER A 222 7.58 1.07 -3.06
C SER A 222 8.39 0.69 -1.80
N LEU A 223 8.30 1.50 -0.75
CA LEU A 223 8.96 1.25 0.54
C LEU A 223 8.58 -0.13 1.10
N ASP A 224 9.58 -0.89 1.50
CA ASP A 224 9.41 -2.09 2.31
C ASP A 224 9.06 -1.67 3.76
N PHE A 225 7.76 -1.63 4.08
CA PHE A 225 7.28 -1.22 5.40
C PHE A 225 7.76 -2.15 6.51
N ASP A 226 8.08 -3.41 6.21
CA ASP A 226 8.63 -4.35 7.19
C ASP A 226 10.06 -4.00 7.58
N LYS A 227 10.87 -3.60 6.61
CA LYS A 227 12.24 -3.12 6.90
C LYS A 227 12.20 -1.84 7.70
N PHE A 228 11.28 -0.93 7.37
CA PHE A 228 11.13 0.31 8.10
C PHE A 228 10.70 0.08 9.55
N HIS A 229 9.69 -0.78 9.77
CA HIS A 229 9.26 -1.20 11.10
C HIS A 229 10.40 -1.84 11.90
N LYS A 230 11.08 -2.84 11.32
CA LYS A 230 12.23 -3.49 11.96
C LYS A 230 13.33 -2.52 12.34
N PHE A 231 13.63 -1.55 11.47
CA PHE A 231 14.62 -0.51 11.76
C PHE A 231 14.21 0.32 12.97
N HIS A 232 12.96 0.75 13.04
CA HIS A 232 12.43 1.52 14.17
C HIS A 232 12.59 0.76 15.50
N VAL A 233 12.16 -0.50 15.53
CA VAL A 233 12.22 -1.35 16.73
C VAL A 233 13.66 -1.67 17.13
N LEU A 234 14.53 -2.07 16.18
CA LEU A 234 15.92 -2.42 16.47
C LEU A 234 16.76 -1.25 16.95
N ASN A 235 16.39 -0.02 16.61
CA ASN A 235 17.06 1.19 17.10
C ASN A 235 16.43 1.79 18.35
N GLU A 236 15.46 1.11 18.95
CA GLU A 236 14.72 1.58 20.14
C GLU A 236 14.24 3.02 19.98
N SER A 237 13.75 3.35 18.79
CA SER A 237 13.37 4.72 18.42
C SER A 237 12.02 5.10 19.01
N ASN A 238 11.89 6.32 19.57
CA ASN A 238 10.59 6.86 19.93
C ASN A 238 9.84 7.39 18.67
N ALA A 239 10.59 7.90 17.70
CA ALA A 239 10.07 8.33 16.42
C ALA A 239 11.11 8.10 15.31
N THR A 240 10.68 7.61 14.15
CA THR A 240 11.53 7.45 12.96
C THR A 240 10.89 8.15 11.77
N MET A 241 11.66 8.97 11.07
CA MET A 241 11.25 9.66 9.86
C MET A 241 11.88 8.98 8.65
N CYS A 242 11.06 8.62 7.66
CA CYS A 242 11.55 8.24 6.34
C CYS A 242 12.10 9.48 5.62
N ILE A 243 13.31 9.37 5.11
CA ILE A 243 13.98 10.45 4.35
C ILE A 243 14.45 9.93 3.01
N LYS A 244 14.57 10.85 2.06
CA LYS A 244 15.14 10.56 0.74
C LYS A 244 16.25 11.54 0.41
N LYS A 245 17.36 11.04 -0.13
CA LYS A 245 18.43 11.88 -0.64
C LYS A 245 17.97 12.55 -1.93
N ASN A 246 18.03 13.87 -1.98
CA ASN A 246 17.74 14.66 -3.16
C ASN A 246 18.95 15.48 -3.55
N ASN A 247 19.30 15.45 -4.84
CA ASN A 247 20.42 16.20 -5.41
C ASN A 247 19.88 17.42 -6.14
N TYR A 248 20.31 18.59 -5.71
CA TYR A 248 19.97 19.86 -6.35
C TYR A 248 21.19 20.42 -7.08
N LYS A 249 21.09 20.48 -8.40
CA LYS A 249 22.15 21.02 -9.26
C LYS A 249 21.81 22.45 -9.66
N ILE A 250 22.71 23.40 -9.36
CA ILE A 250 22.61 24.75 -9.88
C ILE A 250 23.26 24.75 -11.27
N PRO A 251 22.52 25.09 -12.36
CA PRO A 251 23.06 24.97 -13.72
C PRO A 251 24.00 26.13 -14.13
N TYR A 252 24.42 26.94 -13.16
CA TYR A 252 25.25 28.14 -13.34
C TYR A 252 26.45 28.10 -12.40
N GLY A 253 27.48 28.95 -12.70
CA GLY A 253 28.54 29.26 -11.76
C GLY A 253 27.96 29.99 -10.54
N VAL A 254 28.25 29.52 -9.34
CA VAL A 254 27.87 30.13 -8.07
C VAL A 254 29.08 30.90 -7.53
N LEU A 255 28.88 32.20 -7.24
CA LEU A 255 29.92 33.06 -6.71
C LEU A 255 29.70 33.29 -5.21
N ASN A 256 30.76 33.16 -4.44
CA ASN A 256 30.83 33.68 -3.09
C ASN A 256 31.52 35.01 -3.11
N ILE A 257 30.89 36.03 -2.54
CA ILE A 257 31.39 37.42 -2.50
C ILE A 257 31.47 37.89 -1.05
N ASP A 258 32.43 38.79 -0.75
CA ASP A 258 32.49 39.48 0.54
C ASP A 258 31.61 40.74 0.58
N ASP A 259 31.58 41.41 1.74
CA ASP A 259 30.79 42.63 1.94
C ASP A 259 31.28 43.79 1.08
N ASN A 260 32.46 43.71 0.48
CA ASN A 260 33.07 44.73 -0.42
C ASN A 260 32.91 44.33 -1.90
N ASN A 261 32.10 43.34 -2.21
CA ASN A 261 31.88 42.79 -3.57
C ASN A 261 33.12 42.11 -4.20
N ASN A 262 34.14 41.73 -3.44
CA ASN A 262 35.23 40.95 -3.98
C ASN A 262 34.78 39.48 -4.15
N ILE A 263 35.15 38.87 -5.27
CA ILE A 263 34.89 37.46 -5.53
C ILE A 263 35.86 36.61 -4.68
N ILE A 264 35.30 35.84 -3.77
CA ILE A 264 36.07 34.92 -2.89
C ILE A 264 36.28 33.57 -3.59
N SER A 265 35.21 33.00 -4.21
CA SER A 265 35.29 31.75 -4.94
C SER A 265 34.22 31.69 -6.05
N VAL A 266 34.47 30.81 -7.02
CA VAL A 266 33.52 30.48 -8.08
C VAL A 266 33.41 28.96 -8.15
N ASP A 267 32.21 28.45 -7.92
CA ASP A 267 31.90 27.03 -8.00
C ASP A 267 31.07 26.75 -9.25
N GLU A 268 31.64 26.08 -10.25
CA GLU A 268 30.97 25.85 -11.54
C GLU A 268 29.97 24.70 -11.42
N LYS A 269 28.69 24.99 -11.63
CA LYS A 269 27.56 24.03 -11.59
C LYS A 269 27.57 23.12 -10.35
N PRO A 270 27.63 23.72 -9.13
CA PRO A 270 27.70 22.95 -7.92
C PRO A 270 26.49 22.06 -7.72
N GLN A 271 26.70 20.93 -7.06
CA GLN A 271 25.66 19.99 -6.67
C GLN A 271 25.58 19.95 -5.15
N PHE A 272 24.35 20.04 -4.65
CA PHE A 272 24.08 20.00 -3.22
C PHE A 272 23.17 18.81 -2.91
N ASP A 273 23.61 17.97 -2.00
CA ASP A 273 22.84 16.83 -1.50
C ASP A 273 22.08 17.23 -0.23
N TYR A 274 20.78 17.04 -0.23
CA TYR A 274 19.93 17.26 0.92
C TYR A 274 19.11 16.01 1.21
N PHE A 275 18.84 15.75 2.49
CA PHE A 275 17.84 14.78 2.88
C PHE A 275 16.49 15.49 3.02
N ILE A 276 15.49 15.00 2.30
CA ILE A 276 14.12 15.54 2.35
C ILE A 276 13.23 14.60 3.15
N ASN A 277 12.27 15.17 3.85
CA ASN A 277 11.23 14.47 4.54
C ASN A 277 10.24 13.87 3.52
N THR A 278 9.98 12.58 3.60
CA THR A 278 9.13 11.87 2.63
C THR A 278 7.65 11.86 3.02
N GLY A 279 7.28 12.36 4.19
CA GLY A 279 5.90 12.29 4.69
C GLY A 279 5.51 10.90 5.20
N ILE A 280 6.48 10.06 5.55
CA ILE A 280 6.27 8.71 6.11
C ILE A 280 7.02 8.61 7.43
N TYR A 281 6.34 8.16 8.48
CA TYR A 281 6.88 8.13 9.83
C TYR A 281 6.47 6.84 10.55
N MET A 282 7.25 6.46 11.55
CA MET A 282 6.87 5.47 12.54
C MET A 282 7.07 6.04 13.93
N LEU A 283 6.07 5.91 14.77
CA LEU A 283 5.96 6.58 16.07
C LEU A 283 5.58 5.58 17.15
N ASN A 284 6.17 5.69 18.32
CA ASN A 284 5.68 5.01 19.51
C ASN A 284 4.46 5.75 20.09
N PRO A 285 3.49 5.04 20.70
CA PRO A 285 2.27 5.66 21.25
C PRO A 285 2.52 6.75 22.29
N GLU A 286 3.56 6.60 23.12
CA GLU A 286 3.88 7.56 24.19
C GLU A 286 4.22 8.97 23.70
N ILE A 287 4.56 9.13 22.40
CA ILE A 287 4.86 10.46 21.86
C ILE A 287 3.61 11.30 21.62
N LEU A 288 2.42 10.71 21.60
CA LEU A 288 1.16 11.43 21.38
C LEU A 288 0.92 12.54 22.40
N LYS A 289 1.48 12.41 23.62
CA LYS A 289 1.42 13.45 24.66
C LYS A 289 2.07 14.79 24.28
N TYR A 290 2.95 14.80 23.26
CA TYR A 290 3.60 16.02 22.76
C TYR A 290 2.75 16.80 21.77
N ILE A 291 1.64 16.21 21.30
CA ILE A 291 0.77 16.81 20.31
C ILE A 291 -0.35 17.56 21.04
N PRO A 292 -0.44 18.89 20.88
CA PRO A 292 -1.50 19.66 21.53
C PRO A 292 -2.88 19.25 21.00
N LYS A 293 -3.87 19.22 21.87
CA LYS A 293 -5.23 18.81 21.50
C LYS A 293 -5.89 19.88 20.65
N THR A 294 -6.43 19.45 19.50
CA THR A 294 -7.24 20.30 18.60
C THR A 294 -6.56 21.57 18.09
N GLU A 295 -5.23 21.59 18.05
CA GLU A 295 -4.47 22.73 17.52
C GLU A 295 -3.72 22.32 16.24
N TYR A 296 -3.39 23.33 15.42
CA TYR A 296 -2.54 23.11 14.26
C TYR A 296 -1.14 22.67 14.69
N PHE A 297 -0.71 21.54 14.20
CA PHE A 297 0.58 20.94 14.55
C PHE A 297 1.16 20.12 13.42
N ASP A 298 2.42 20.33 13.08
CA ASP A 298 3.10 19.63 12.00
C ASP A 298 4.14 18.63 12.49
N MET A 299 4.31 17.53 11.78
CA MET A 299 5.28 16.47 12.09
C MET A 299 6.71 16.97 12.31
N PRO A 300 7.28 17.91 11.53
CA PRO A 300 8.60 18.45 11.84
C PRO A 300 8.70 19.10 13.23
N THR A 301 7.63 19.73 13.69
CA THR A 301 7.57 20.32 15.06
C THR A 301 7.62 19.22 16.11
N LEU A 302 6.93 18.09 15.91
CA LEU A 302 7.02 16.94 16.80
C LEU A 302 8.46 16.46 16.95
N PHE A 303 9.16 16.20 15.83
CA PHE A 303 10.55 15.74 15.89
C PHE A 303 11.50 16.73 16.57
N LYS A 304 11.24 18.04 16.43
CA LYS A 304 11.99 19.06 17.17
C LYS A 304 11.79 18.93 18.68
N LEU A 305 10.54 18.84 19.15
CA LEU A 305 10.21 18.70 20.57
C LEU A 305 10.78 17.41 21.17
N LEU A 306 10.63 16.27 20.46
CA LEU A 306 11.17 15.00 20.93
C LEU A 306 12.69 15.05 21.10
N ARG A 307 13.40 15.74 20.21
CA ARG A 307 14.84 15.92 20.28
C ARG A 307 15.24 16.86 21.42
N GLU A 308 14.46 17.90 21.68
CA GLU A 308 14.68 18.82 22.81
C GLU A 308 14.54 18.09 24.17
N ASP A 309 13.64 17.10 24.24
CA ASP A 309 13.46 16.22 25.41
C ASP A 309 14.41 15.00 25.43
N ASN A 310 15.42 14.97 24.55
CA ASN A 310 16.40 13.89 24.46
C ASN A 310 15.82 12.50 24.14
N LEU A 311 14.66 12.43 23.51
CA LEU A 311 14.08 11.17 23.01
C LEU A 311 14.79 10.70 21.74
N VAL A 312 14.84 9.38 21.57
CA VAL A 312 15.53 8.76 20.42
C VAL A 312 14.73 8.99 19.14
N THR A 313 15.23 9.89 18.30
CA THR A 313 14.69 10.11 16.94
C THR A 313 15.68 9.62 15.90
N LYS A 314 15.20 8.89 14.89
CA LYS A 314 16.04 8.33 13.83
C LYS A 314 15.53 8.73 12.45
N SER A 315 16.41 8.65 11.47
CA SER A 315 16.06 8.76 10.06
C SER A 315 16.29 7.41 9.36
N PHE A 316 15.37 7.04 8.49
CA PHE A 316 15.48 5.86 7.63
C PHE A 316 15.56 6.33 6.17
N GLU A 317 16.71 6.16 5.53
CA GLU A 317 16.89 6.56 4.13
C GLU A 317 16.28 5.53 3.18
N ILE A 318 15.42 6.00 2.27
CA ILE A 318 14.87 5.19 1.20
C ILE A 318 15.55 5.48 -0.13
N THR A 319 15.90 4.41 -0.83
CA THR A 319 16.38 4.45 -2.23
C THR A 319 15.29 4.06 -3.21
N ASP A 320 14.17 3.55 -2.67
CA ASP A 320 13.03 3.04 -3.41
C ASP A 320 12.26 4.16 -4.15
N TYR A 321 11.32 3.73 -5.01
CA TYR A 321 10.42 4.68 -5.65
C TYR A 321 9.64 5.47 -4.60
N TRP A 322 9.60 6.78 -4.78
CA TRP A 322 8.83 7.70 -3.93
C TRP A 322 8.46 8.93 -4.74
N ILE A 323 7.21 9.35 -4.63
CA ILE A 323 6.69 10.57 -5.22
C ILE A 323 5.63 11.17 -4.30
N ASP A 324 5.72 12.48 -4.09
CA ASP A 324 4.64 13.33 -3.55
C ASP A 324 3.89 13.92 -4.73
N VAL A 325 2.59 13.68 -4.81
CA VAL A 325 1.74 14.23 -5.89
C VAL A 325 1.33 15.66 -5.51
N GLY A 326 2.31 16.56 -5.42
CA GLY A 326 2.11 17.94 -4.96
C GLY A 326 1.54 18.90 -5.98
N TYR A 327 1.88 18.72 -7.26
CA TYR A 327 1.56 19.61 -8.36
C TYR A 327 0.92 18.86 -9.54
N PRO A 328 0.20 19.58 -10.45
CA PRO A 328 -0.40 18.94 -11.63
C PRO A 328 0.60 18.16 -12.50
N ASP A 329 1.82 18.65 -12.65
CA ASP A 329 2.86 18.00 -13.44
C ASP A 329 3.30 16.66 -12.82
N ASP A 330 3.35 16.57 -11.47
CA ASP A 330 3.64 15.32 -10.77
C ASP A 330 2.54 14.29 -11.07
N TYR A 331 1.28 14.72 -11.03
CA TYR A 331 0.12 13.88 -11.31
C TYR A 331 0.11 13.38 -12.75
N VAL A 332 0.38 14.23 -13.73
CA VAL A 332 0.48 13.87 -15.16
C VAL A 332 1.65 12.91 -15.38
N SER A 333 2.82 13.22 -14.83
CA SER A 333 4.01 12.37 -14.92
C SER A 333 3.78 10.99 -14.32
N LEU A 334 3.08 10.92 -13.19
CA LEU A 334 2.73 9.67 -12.52
C LEU A 334 1.80 8.81 -13.39
N ASN A 335 0.72 9.38 -13.94
CA ASN A 335 -0.21 8.64 -14.80
C ASN A 335 0.42 8.16 -16.11
N ASN A 336 1.33 8.93 -16.70
CA ASN A 336 2.07 8.49 -17.88
C ASN A 336 3.00 7.31 -17.57
N LYS A 337 3.63 7.30 -16.39
CA LYS A 337 4.46 6.17 -15.96
C LYS A 337 3.65 4.94 -15.60
N VAL A 338 2.43 5.09 -15.07
CA VAL A 338 1.56 3.96 -14.73
C VAL A 338 1.12 3.18 -15.97
N SER A 339 0.91 3.84 -17.12
CA SER A 339 0.70 3.14 -18.39
C SER A 339 1.89 2.25 -18.80
N ASP A 340 3.12 2.71 -18.50
CA ASP A 340 4.34 1.94 -18.77
C ASP A 340 4.66 0.89 -17.66
N ILE A 341 4.13 1.08 -16.45
CA ILE A 341 4.41 0.25 -15.26
C ILE A 341 3.33 -0.83 -15.07
N GLN A 342 2.12 -0.69 -15.63
CA GLN A 342 1.11 -1.77 -15.63
C GLN A 342 1.63 -3.06 -16.29
N ASP A 343 2.60 -2.94 -17.20
CA ASP A 343 3.31 -4.09 -17.79
C ASP A 343 4.38 -4.68 -16.84
N SER A 344 4.74 -4.00 -15.75
CA SER A 344 5.83 -4.40 -14.81
C SER A 344 5.36 -4.85 -13.43
N GLY A 345 4.04 -4.84 -13.13
CA GLY A 345 3.48 -5.37 -11.87
C GLY A 345 3.75 -4.51 -10.62
N PHE A 346 4.01 -3.22 -10.77
CA PHE A 346 4.36 -2.31 -9.65
C PHE A 346 3.15 -1.66 -8.96
N PHE A 347 1.92 -1.77 -9.51
CA PHE A 347 0.68 -1.26 -8.91
C PHE A 347 -0.48 -2.24 -9.06
#